data_8f3c82e23bb32a353497d833c0b49ef8
#
_entry.id   8f3c82e23bb32a353497d833c0b49ef8
#
_cell.length_a   1.000
_cell.length_b   1.000
_cell.length_c   1.000
_cell.angle_alpha   90.00
_cell.angle_beta   90.00
_cell.angle_gamma   90.00
#
_symmetry.space_group_name_H-M   'P 1'
#
loop_
_entity.id
_entity.type
_entity.pdbx_description
1 polymer ?
#
loop_
_entity_poly.entity_id
_entity_poly.type
_entity_poly.pdbx_seq_one_letter_code
_entity_poly.pdbx_strand_id
1 'polypeptide(L)'
;MGVVSAYRKKAVSRIIRPFRTANRYQKMHNDISQTVRRDLLAANGLSPEDLSRSLSAIGTHHVDYADIYCQRTAFESWHLEEGMVKSGSFQIDQGVGVRAVSGEKTAFAYADSLNADSIRRSAETVRVIGAAGREAHIRTPSEKYGKAVHQTANPIHSLDSAAKVALLHRVEELAKAADPRIVQVMAGLTCEYDLIYIARLDGRHAADIRPLVRLSITVIAKQGERREMGSAGGGGRFDLSYFSDKLVTEYVNAAVQQALTNLEARPAPAGLMKVVLGSGWPGVLLHEAVGHGLEGDFNRKQTSAFSGKIGQRVAAKGVTVVDQGDIADRRGSLNIDDEGNETSRTVLIEDGILVGYMQDETNARLMGMQSTGNGRRESYASAPMPRMTNTFMENGGHDPEEIIASLDKGIYAVNFGGGQVDITSGKFVFSASEAWWVENGKLQYPVKGATIVGNGPEVLKHVSMIGNDSALDKGVGVCGKDGQSVPVGVGQPTLRIDAGLTVGGSEA
;
A
#
# COMPACT_ATOMS: atom_id res chain seq x y z
N MET A 1 2.50 -12.47 -35.83
CA MET A 1 1.39 -11.49 -35.79
C MET A 1 0.06 -12.08 -35.30
N GLY A 2 0.01 -13.09 -34.47
CA GLY A 2 -1.25 -13.79 -34.15
C GLY A 2 -1.51 -14.17 -32.68
N VAL A 3 -0.69 -13.77 -31.73
CA VAL A 3 -0.79 -14.28 -30.35
C VAL A 3 -1.25 -13.24 -29.30
N VAL A 4 -1.21 -11.93 -29.61
CA VAL A 4 -1.54 -10.87 -28.64
C VAL A 4 -3.03 -10.54 -28.53
N SER A 5 -3.86 -10.99 -29.50
CA SER A 5 -5.29 -10.60 -29.57
C SER A 5 -6.27 -11.42 -28.72
N ALA A 6 -5.88 -12.56 -28.15
CA ALA A 6 -6.85 -13.51 -27.58
C ALA A 6 -7.12 -13.36 -26.07
N TYR A 7 -6.34 -12.57 -25.32
CA TYR A 7 -6.43 -12.58 -23.85
C TYR A 7 -7.22 -11.42 -23.21
N ARG A 8 -7.72 -10.44 -23.98
CA ARG A 8 -8.31 -9.19 -23.44
C ARG A 8 -9.84 -9.09 -23.35
N LYS A 9 -10.64 -10.08 -23.75
CA LYS A 9 -12.11 -9.89 -23.83
C LYS A 9 -12.98 -10.38 -22.66
N LYS A 10 -12.42 -10.80 -21.50
CA LYS A 10 -13.26 -11.33 -20.38
C LYS A 10 -13.06 -10.76 -18.99
N ALA A 11 -12.38 -9.64 -18.81
CA ALA A 11 -12.07 -9.12 -17.47
C ALA A 11 -12.89 -7.90 -16.99
N VAL A 12 -13.91 -7.45 -17.71
CA VAL A 12 -14.57 -6.13 -17.42
C VAL A 12 -15.99 -6.24 -16.85
N SER A 13 -16.44 -7.35 -16.28
CA SER A 13 -17.82 -7.37 -15.74
C SER A 13 -18.00 -8.14 -14.43
N ARG A 14 -17.20 -7.87 -13.41
CA ARG A 14 -17.50 -8.29 -12.02
C ARG A 14 -16.93 -7.33 -10.98
N ILE A 15 -17.24 -6.08 -11.12
CA ILE A 15 -17.09 -5.10 -10.03
C ILE A 15 -18.50 -4.67 -9.61
N ILE A 16 -18.74 -4.69 -8.30
CA ILE A 16 -19.93 -4.20 -7.59
C ILE A 16 -21.03 -5.25 -7.42
N ARG A 17 -20.97 -5.98 -6.29
CA ARG A 17 -22.19 -6.40 -5.59
C ARG A 17 -22.48 -5.40 -4.49
N PRO A 18 -23.52 -4.57 -4.59
CA PRO A 18 -24.01 -3.80 -3.46
C PRO A 18 -24.88 -4.71 -2.57
N PHE A 19 -24.97 -4.31 -1.28
CA PHE A 19 -25.86 -4.83 -0.24
C PHE A 19 -25.34 -6.02 0.57
N ARG A 20 -24.47 -5.70 1.51
CA ARG A 20 -24.49 -6.35 2.81
C ARG A 20 -25.43 -5.52 3.69
N THR A 21 -26.49 -6.10 4.20
CA THR A 21 -27.49 -5.43 5.05
C THR A 21 -26.83 -4.91 6.35
N ALA A 22 -27.31 -3.80 6.91
CA ALA A 22 -26.80 -3.18 8.14
C ALA A 22 -26.61 -4.21 9.29
N ASN A 23 -27.51 -5.18 9.44
CA ASN A 23 -27.40 -6.28 10.42
C ASN A 23 -26.17 -7.17 10.22
N ARG A 24 -25.70 -7.39 9.00
CA ARG A 24 -24.52 -8.23 8.74
C ARG A 24 -23.23 -7.46 9.09
N TYR A 25 -23.21 -6.16 8.86
CA TYR A 25 -22.11 -5.29 9.28
C TYR A 25 -22.00 -5.26 10.80
N GLN A 26 -23.09 -4.99 11.48
CA GLN A 26 -23.10 -4.91 12.95
C GLN A 26 -22.70 -6.23 13.61
N LYS A 27 -23.14 -7.37 13.06
CA LYS A 27 -22.72 -8.70 13.52
C LYS A 27 -21.21 -8.91 13.36
N MET A 28 -20.64 -8.60 12.19
CA MET A 28 -19.21 -8.78 11.94
C MET A 28 -18.35 -7.89 12.83
N HIS A 29 -18.76 -6.65 13.08
CA HIS A 29 -18.06 -5.77 14.03
C HIS A 29 -18.10 -6.24 15.46
N ASN A 30 -19.26 -6.75 15.92
CA ASN A 30 -19.36 -7.36 17.23
C ASN A 30 -18.41 -8.57 17.35
N ASP A 31 -18.33 -9.40 16.29
CA ASP A 31 -17.43 -10.55 16.24
C ASP A 31 -15.95 -10.11 16.28
N ILE A 32 -15.57 -9.04 15.57
CA ILE A 32 -14.21 -8.45 15.62
C ILE A 32 -13.89 -7.97 17.03
N SER A 33 -14.75 -7.11 17.59
CA SER A 33 -14.53 -6.54 18.93
C SER A 33 -14.45 -7.62 20.01
N GLN A 34 -15.33 -8.62 19.98
CA GLN A 34 -15.30 -9.73 20.92
C GLN A 34 -14.05 -10.59 20.79
N THR A 35 -13.63 -10.89 19.55
CA THR A 35 -12.41 -11.68 19.28
C THR A 35 -11.18 -10.94 19.78
N VAL A 36 -11.02 -9.68 19.44
CA VAL A 36 -9.87 -8.88 19.86
C VAL A 36 -9.84 -8.68 21.37
N ARG A 37 -10.98 -8.43 22.02
CA ARG A 37 -11.05 -8.35 23.49
C ARG A 37 -10.65 -9.66 24.16
N ARG A 38 -11.10 -10.79 23.64
CA ARG A 38 -10.75 -12.11 24.19
C ARG A 38 -9.29 -12.46 23.96
N ASP A 39 -8.82 -12.37 22.70
CA ASP A 39 -7.55 -12.95 22.25
C ASP A 39 -6.36 -11.97 22.38
N LEU A 40 -6.63 -10.66 22.49
CA LEU A 40 -5.59 -9.66 22.71
C LEU A 40 -5.64 -9.10 24.14
N LEU A 41 -6.77 -8.61 24.63
CA LEU A 41 -6.84 -7.98 25.96
C LEU A 41 -6.94 -9.00 27.08
N ALA A 42 -8.01 -9.80 27.13
CA ALA A 42 -8.24 -10.74 28.23
C ALA A 42 -7.15 -11.82 28.33
N ALA A 43 -6.61 -12.28 27.19
CA ALA A 43 -5.48 -13.21 27.18
C ALA A 43 -4.21 -12.65 27.86
N ASN A 44 -4.10 -11.31 27.98
CA ASN A 44 -3.02 -10.60 28.67
C ASN A 44 -3.46 -9.99 30.01
N GLY A 45 -4.62 -10.42 30.55
CA GLY A 45 -5.16 -9.93 31.83
C GLY A 45 -5.63 -8.47 31.80
N LEU A 46 -6.02 -7.97 30.64
CA LEU A 46 -6.45 -6.59 30.41
C LEU A 46 -7.95 -6.52 30.10
N SER A 47 -8.55 -5.40 30.43
CA SER A 47 -9.90 -5.01 30.05
C SER A 47 -9.91 -3.61 29.40
N PRO A 48 -10.96 -3.23 28.66
CA PRO A 48 -11.12 -1.86 28.16
C PRO A 48 -11.08 -0.79 29.27
N GLU A 49 -11.53 -1.14 30.46
CA GLU A 49 -11.57 -0.27 31.64
C GLU A 49 -10.15 0.03 32.16
N ASP A 50 -9.20 -0.92 32.04
CA ASP A 50 -7.80 -0.70 32.41
C ASP A 50 -7.15 0.34 31.52
N LEU A 51 -7.41 0.29 30.20
CA LEU A 51 -6.93 1.28 29.24
C LEU A 51 -7.55 2.66 29.52
N SER A 52 -8.86 2.70 29.78
CA SER A 52 -9.57 3.93 30.12
C SER A 52 -9.02 4.59 31.39
N ARG A 53 -8.67 3.80 32.42
CA ARG A 53 -8.02 4.31 33.64
C ARG A 53 -6.66 4.92 33.36
N SER A 54 -5.85 4.28 32.53
CA SER A 54 -4.53 4.79 32.15
C SER A 54 -4.62 6.07 31.33
N LEU A 55 -5.59 6.16 30.39
CA LEU A 55 -5.88 7.40 29.66
C LEU A 55 -6.37 8.52 30.60
N SER A 56 -7.20 8.17 31.59
CA SER A 56 -7.65 9.15 32.60
C SER A 56 -6.49 9.78 33.35
N ALA A 57 -5.47 8.98 33.71
CA ALA A 57 -4.28 9.48 34.37
C ALA A 57 -3.45 10.43 33.50
N ILE A 58 -3.44 10.24 32.17
CA ILE A 58 -2.85 11.17 31.19
C ILE A 58 -3.69 12.45 31.12
N GLY A 59 -5.02 12.32 31.03
CA GLY A 59 -5.97 13.43 30.87
C GLY A 59 -6.08 14.40 32.05
N THR A 60 -5.52 14.06 33.23
CA THR A 60 -5.39 15.02 34.34
C THR A 60 -4.39 16.15 34.06
N HIS A 61 -3.66 16.06 32.96
CA HIS A 61 -2.70 17.05 32.49
C HIS A 61 -3.24 17.68 31.20
N HIS A 62 -2.79 18.88 30.89
CA HIS A 62 -3.23 19.61 29.68
C HIS A 62 -2.76 18.93 28.40
N VAL A 63 -3.49 17.92 27.90
CA VAL A 63 -3.27 17.23 26.65
C VAL A 63 -4.46 17.44 25.72
N ASP A 64 -4.19 17.63 24.44
CA ASP A 64 -5.24 17.80 23.41
C ASP A 64 -5.77 16.44 22.92
N TYR A 65 -4.91 15.41 22.94
CA TYR A 65 -5.20 14.08 22.45
C TYR A 65 -4.29 13.04 23.12
N ALA A 66 -4.83 11.85 23.40
CA ALA A 66 -4.03 10.69 23.78
C ALA A 66 -4.68 9.41 23.29
N ASP A 67 -3.85 8.42 22.97
CA ASP A 67 -4.28 7.07 22.62
C ASP A 67 -3.39 5.99 23.25
N ILE A 68 -3.98 4.81 23.38
CA ILE A 68 -3.29 3.55 23.70
C ILE A 68 -3.59 2.60 22.55
N TYR A 69 -2.54 2.08 21.92
CA TYR A 69 -2.61 1.14 20.82
C TYR A 69 -2.01 -0.20 21.25
N CYS A 70 -2.85 -1.22 21.36
CA CYS A 70 -2.45 -2.58 21.68
C CYS A 70 -2.44 -3.40 20.38
N GLN A 71 -1.38 -4.16 20.16
CA GLN A 71 -1.23 -5.00 18.97
C GLN A 71 -0.65 -6.37 19.32
N ARG A 72 -1.10 -7.39 18.58
CA ARG A 72 -0.45 -8.68 18.46
C ARG A 72 -0.45 -9.09 17.01
N THR A 73 0.75 -9.31 16.47
CA THR A 73 1.01 -9.77 15.10
C THR A 73 1.50 -11.20 15.15
N ALA A 74 0.85 -12.09 14.42
CA ALA A 74 1.41 -13.39 14.07
C ALA A 74 1.85 -13.36 12.60
N PHE A 75 3.09 -13.72 12.33
CA PHE A 75 3.69 -13.71 11.00
C PHE A 75 4.25 -15.09 10.67
N GLU A 76 4.02 -15.55 9.45
CA GLU A 76 4.59 -16.79 8.93
C GLU A 76 5.13 -16.54 7.52
N SER A 77 6.30 -17.11 7.22
CA SER A 77 6.88 -17.06 5.89
C SER A 77 7.47 -18.40 5.48
N TRP A 78 7.41 -18.67 4.17
CA TRP A 78 7.99 -19.83 3.51
C TRP A 78 8.75 -19.38 2.28
N HIS A 79 9.93 -19.95 2.05
CA HIS A 79 10.75 -19.63 0.90
C HIS A 79 11.26 -20.89 0.21
N LEU A 80 10.99 -20.99 -1.09
CA LEU A 80 11.47 -22.08 -1.96
C LEU A 80 12.46 -21.51 -2.98
N GLU A 81 13.56 -22.22 -3.17
CA GLU A 81 14.56 -21.95 -4.19
C GLU A 81 15.18 -23.28 -4.64
N GLU A 82 15.41 -23.43 -5.95
CA GLU A 82 16.04 -24.60 -6.56
C GLU A 82 15.41 -25.95 -6.13
N GLY A 83 14.09 -26.04 -6.12
CA GLY A 83 13.35 -27.25 -5.79
C GLY A 83 13.31 -27.59 -4.30
N MET A 84 13.85 -26.74 -3.44
CA MET A 84 13.90 -26.99 -2.01
C MET A 84 13.29 -25.84 -1.21
N VAL A 85 12.49 -26.13 -0.20
CA VAL A 85 12.11 -25.15 0.81
C VAL A 85 13.34 -24.86 1.68
N LYS A 86 13.93 -23.68 1.48
CA LYS A 86 15.15 -23.25 2.18
C LYS A 86 14.86 -22.78 3.61
N SER A 87 13.69 -22.16 3.82
CA SER A 87 13.29 -21.66 5.15
C SER A 87 11.79 -21.65 5.32
N GLY A 88 11.37 -21.86 6.55
CA GLY A 88 10.06 -21.54 7.07
C GLY A 88 10.24 -20.85 8.41
N SER A 89 9.52 -19.77 8.67
CA SER A 89 9.57 -19.05 9.94
C SER A 89 8.17 -18.74 10.44
N PHE A 90 8.02 -18.76 11.75
CA PHE A 90 6.84 -18.32 12.45
C PHE A 90 7.25 -17.47 13.64
N GLN A 91 6.64 -16.32 13.80
CA GLN A 91 6.88 -15.43 14.93
C GLN A 91 5.59 -14.78 15.42
N ILE A 92 5.57 -14.44 16.70
CA ILE A 92 4.54 -13.62 17.31
C ILE A 92 5.24 -12.44 17.94
N ASP A 93 4.75 -11.24 17.64
CA ASP A 93 5.13 -10.00 18.29
C ASP A 93 3.88 -9.35 18.89
N GLN A 94 4.01 -8.78 20.09
CA GLN A 94 2.91 -8.08 20.75
C GLN A 94 3.41 -7.00 21.68
N GLY A 95 2.63 -5.94 21.81
CA GLY A 95 2.99 -4.86 22.71
C GLY A 95 1.97 -3.75 22.74
N VAL A 96 2.37 -2.65 23.37
CA VAL A 96 1.54 -1.46 23.54
C VAL A 96 2.32 -0.21 23.22
N GLY A 97 1.73 0.70 22.46
CA GLY A 97 2.17 2.08 22.27
C GLY A 97 1.22 3.05 22.96
N VAL A 98 1.75 4.01 23.68
CA VAL A 98 0.98 5.07 24.35
C VAL A 98 1.47 6.41 23.83
N ARG A 99 0.54 7.25 23.39
CA ARG A 99 0.83 8.58 22.84
C ARG A 99 0.03 9.65 23.56
N ALA A 100 0.65 10.79 23.79
CA ALA A 100 -0.01 12.02 24.25
C ALA A 100 0.44 13.20 23.39
N VAL A 101 -0.49 14.09 23.04
CA VAL A 101 -0.26 15.25 22.17
C VAL A 101 -0.70 16.51 22.90
N SER A 102 0.17 17.54 22.92
CA SER A 102 -0.12 18.86 23.47
C SER A 102 0.42 19.94 22.52
N GLY A 103 -0.48 20.70 21.89
CA GLY A 103 -0.14 21.60 20.79
C GLY A 103 0.46 20.84 19.61
N GLU A 104 1.69 21.18 19.27
CA GLU A 104 2.48 20.51 18.20
C GLU A 104 3.38 19.39 18.74
N LYS A 105 3.49 19.25 20.06
CA LYS A 105 4.39 18.29 20.69
C LYS A 105 3.69 16.94 20.85
N THR A 106 4.42 15.87 20.56
CA THR A 106 4.00 14.49 20.78
C THR A 106 4.98 13.80 21.72
N ALA A 107 4.46 13.20 22.80
CA ALA A 107 5.19 12.20 23.59
C ALA A 107 4.70 10.82 23.18
N PHE A 108 5.62 9.89 23.07
CA PHE A 108 5.36 8.52 22.72
C PHE A 108 6.23 7.59 23.57
N ALA A 109 5.62 6.54 24.11
CA ALA A 109 6.30 5.46 24.81
C ALA A 109 5.68 4.12 24.41
N TYR A 110 6.48 3.07 24.34
CA TYR A 110 6.01 1.73 24.00
C TYR A 110 6.65 0.67 24.89
N ALA A 111 6.05 -0.51 24.93
CA ALA A 111 6.57 -1.69 25.58
C ALA A 111 6.21 -2.94 24.75
N ASP A 112 7.14 -3.90 24.71
CA ASP A 112 7.01 -5.21 24.07
C ASP A 112 6.23 -6.24 24.93
N SER A 113 5.80 -5.82 26.09
CA SER A 113 4.95 -6.62 26.99
C SER A 113 3.57 -5.98 27.16
N LEU A 114 2.54 -6.70 26.79
CA LEU A 114 1.15 -6.24 26.86
C LEU A 114 0.53 -6.64 28.21
N ASN A 115 0.66 -5.78 29.22
CA ASN A 115 0.06 -5.96 30.55
C ASN A 115 -0.23 -4.60 31.20
N ALA A 116 -0.99 -4.60 32.30
CA ALA A 116 -1.42 -3.38 32.98
C ALA A 116 -0.26 -2.52 33.49
N ASP A 117 0.83 -3.13 33.96
CA ASP A 117 1.99 -2.42 34.48
C ASP A 117 2.78 -1.69 33.36
N SER A 118 2.96 -2.33 32.20
CA SER A 118 3.58 -1.73 31.02
C SER A 118 2.76 -0.55 30.49
N ILE A 119 1.43 -0.68 30.43
CA ILE A 119 0.53 0.40 30.03
C ILE A 119 0.63 1.57 31.00
N ARG A 120 0.59 1.29 32.32
CA ARG A 120 0.71 2.32 33.35
C ARG A 120 2.03 3.07 33.25
N ARG A 121 3.17 2.38 33.15
CA ARG A 121 4.50 3.01 33.01
C ARG A 121 4.63 3.85 31.73
N SER A 122 4.14 3.37 30.63
CA SER A 122 4.12 4.10 29.36
C SER A 122 3.24 5.36 29.46
N ALA A 123 2.06 5.27 30.12
CA ALA A 123 1.17 6.40 30.38
C ALA A 123 1.82 7.46 31.28
N GLU A 124 2.52 7.02 32.34
CA GLU A 124 3.28 7.91 33.22
C GLU A 124 4.42 8.64 32.46
N THR A 125 5.10 7.95 31.54
CA THR A 125 6.15 8.52 30.72
C THR A 125 5.63 9.62 29.79
N VAL A 126 4.53 9.40 29.07
CA VAL A 126 4.00 10.39 28.13
C VAL A 126 3.28 11.56 28.80
N ARG A 127 2.82 11.38 30.05
CA ARG A 127 2.13 12.42 30.82
C ARG A 127 2.92 13.70 31.01
N VAL A 128 4.26 13.64 31.04
CA VAL A 128 5.15 14.79 31.21
C VAL A 128 4.99 15.86 30.13
N ILE A 129 4.37 15.56 28.99
CA ILE A 129 4.17 16.51 27.89
C ILE A 129 3.07 17.55 28.21
N GLY A 130 2.20 17.24 29.16
CA GLY A 130 0.99 18.00 29.47
C GLY A 130 1.16 19.38 30.11
N ALA A 131 2.36 19.97 30.10
CA ALA A 131 2.59 21.29 30.68
C ALA A 131 2.01 22.46 29.86
N ALA A 132 1.53 22.24 28.62
CA ALA A 132 1.11 23.28 27.68
C ALA A 132 -0.25 23.04 26.98
N GLY A 133 -0.97 21.98 27.30
CA GLY A 133 -2.26 21.64 26.67
C GLY A 133 -3.48 22.20 27.39
N ARG A 134 -4.69 21.76 26.97
CA ARG A 134 -5.98 22.10 27.59
C ARG A 134 -6.47 20.95 28.47
N GLU A 135 -7.32 21.24 29.44
CA GLU A 135 -7.99 20.19 30.21
C GLU A 135 -8.85 19.30 29.29
N ALA A 136 -8.59 18.02 29.30
CA ALA A 136 -9.37 17.05 28.54
C ALA A 136 -10.50 16.47 29.39
N HIS A 137 -11.71 16.53 28.91
CA HIS A 137 -12.86 15.86 29.51
C HIS A 137 -12.93 14.42 29.06
N ILE A 138 -12.80 13.49 29.99
CA ILE A 138 -12.95 12.06 29.75
C ILE A 138 -14.43 11.77 29.53
N ARG A 139 -14.75 11.17 28.39
CA ARG A 139 -16.10 10.72 28.06
C ARG A 139 -16.28 9.24 28.41
N THR A 140 -17.51 8.84 28.63
CA THR A 140 -17.86 7.41 28.79
C THR A 140 -17.39 6.63 27.56
N PRO A 141 -16.72 5.48 27.73
CA PRO A 141 -16.27 4.66 26.62
C PRO A 141 -17.40 4.36 25.64
N SER A 142 -17.15 4.61 24.37
CA SER A 142 -18.07 4.28 23.28
C SER A 142 -17.33 3.50 22.21
N GLU A 143 -17.87 2.35 21.80
CA GLU A 143 -17.30 1.61 20.68
C GLU A 143 -17.66 2.29 19.37
N LYS A 144 -16.65 2.47 18.54
CA LYS A 144 -16.84 2.81 17.13
C LYS A 144 -16.36 1.65 16.27
N TYR A 145 -17.15 1.38 15.26
CA TYR A 145 -16.90 0.30 14.32
C TYR A 145 -16.56 0.91 12.97
N GLY A 146 -15.49 0.44 12.35
CA GLY A 146 -15.14 0.78 10.99
C GLY A 146 -16.04 0.09 9.96
N LYS A 147 -15.78 0.31 8.70
CA LYS A 147 -16.43 -0.43 7.61
C LYS A 147 -15.86 -1.84 7.53
N ALA A 148 -16.72 -2.83 7.22
CA ALA A 148 -16.29 -4.21 7.01
C ALA A 148 -15.70 -4.35 5.60
N VAL A 149 -14.44 -3.99 5.46
CA VAL A 149 -13.76 -3.87 4.16
C VAL A 149 -13.14 -5.20 3.72
N HIS A 150 -12.76 -6.06 4.68
CA HIS A 150 -12.13 -7.35 4.41
C HIS A 150 -12.58 -8.44 5.39
N GLN A 151 -12.28 -9.69 5.06
CA GLN A 151 -12.51 -10.83 5.95
C GLN A 151 -11.58 -10.82 7.18
N THR A 152 -11.93 -11.63 8.19
CA THR A 152 -11.21 -11.72 9.47
C THR A 152 -10.60 -13.10 9.74
N ALA A 153 -10.64 -14.00 8.75
CA ALA A 153 -10.08 -15.34 8.89
C ALA A 153 -8.56 -15.27 9.08
N ASN A 154 -8.03 -16.09 9.99
CA ASN A 154 -6.59 -16.18 10.18
C ASN A 154 -5.93 -16.95 9.02
N PRO A 155 -5.12 -16.29 8.17
CA PRO A 155 -4.53 -16.92 7.00
C PRO A 155 -3.49 -18.01 7.36
N ILE A 156 -2.85 -17.90 8.53
CA ILE A 156 -1.82 -18.85 8.98
C ILE A 156 -2.40 -20.25 9.15
N HIS A 157 -3.65 -20.34 9.60
CA HIS A 157 -4.34 -21.62 9.82
C HIS A 157 -5.23 -22.07 8.67
N SER A 158 -5.28 -21.31 7.56
CA SER A 158 -6.16 -21.63 6.41
C SER A 158 -5.65 -22.80 5.57
N LEU A 159 -4.35 -23.06 5.59
CA LEU A 159 -3.67 -24.23 5.02
C LEU A 159 -2.68 -24.80 6.03
N ASP A 160 -2.49 -26.12 6.02
CA ASP A 160 -1.42 -26.76 6.75
C ASP A 160 -0.03 -26.54 6.09
N SER A 161 1.04 -26.88 6.78
CA SER A 161 2.41 -26.72 6.28
C SER A 161 2.67 -27.51 4.99
N ALA A 162 2.09 -28.71 4.85
CA ALA A 162 2.27 -29.53 3.65
C ALA A 162 1.62 -28.89 2.43
N ALA A 163 0.42 -28.32 2.59
CA ALA A 163 -0.28 -27.60 1.52
C ALA A 163 0.43 -26.30 1.11
N LYS A 164 1.01 -25.56 2.08
CA LYS A 164 1.85 -24.37 1.80
C LYS A 164 3.10 -24.72 1.00
N VAL A 165 3.78 -25.80 1.38
CA VAL A 165 4.94 -26.34 0.65
C VAL A 165 4.54 -26.81 -0.74
N ALA A 166 3.42 -27.53 -0.87
CA ALA A 166 2.90 -27.97 -2.17
C ALA A 166 2.57 -26.80 -3.11
N LEU A 167 2.03 -25.69 -2.57
CA LEU A 167 1.78 -24.47 -3.35
C LEU A 167 3.08 -23.90 -3.95
N LEU A 168 4.16 -23.86 -3.17
CA LEU A 168 5.47 -23.35 -3.64
C LEU A 168 6.09 -24.28 -4.69
N HIS A 169 6.04 -25.60 -4.50
CA HIS A 169 6.47 -26.56 -5.53
C HIS A 169 5.65 -26.46 -6.81
N ARG A 170 4.34 -26.21 -6.69
CA ARG A 170 3.46 -26.00 -7.85
C ARG A 170 3.87 -24.77 -8.68
N VAL A 171 4.32 -23.69 -8.02
CA VAL A 171 4.88 -22.51 -8.72
C VAL A 171 6.10 -22.90 -9.54
N GLU A 172 7.03 -23.67 -8.96
CA GLU A 172 8.26 -24.10 -9.63
C GLU A 172 7.97 -25.02 -10.83
N GLU A 173 7.11 -26.03 -10.63
CA GLU A 173 6.67 -26.92 -11.72
C GLU A 173 6.09 -26.16 -12.91
N LEU A 174 5.18 -25.23 -12.64
CA LEU A 174 4.55 -24.42 -13.68
C LEU A 174 5.58 -23.54 -14.40
N ALA A 175 6.51 -22.91 -13.66
CA ALA A 175 7.52 -22.04 -14.26
C ALA A 175 8.50 -22.81 -15.15
N LYS A 176 9.01 -23.97 -14.68
CA LYS A 176 9.90 -24.83 -15.47
C LYS A 176 9.22 -25.47 -16.68
N ALA A 177 7.93 -25.78 -16.57
CA ALA A 177 7.14 -26.32 -17.69
C ALA A 177 6.79 -25.26 -18.75
N ALA A 178 6.75 -23.98 -18.38
CA ALA A 178 6.36 -22.89 -19.29
C ALA A 178 7.38 -22.62 -20.39
N ASP A 179 8.69 -22.67 -20.07
CA ASP A 179 9.77 -22.46 -21.06
C ASP A 179 11.08 -23.15 -20.59
N PRO A 180 11.78 -23.91 -21.47
CA PRO A 180 13.01 -24.62 -21.13
C PRO A 180 14.19 -23.67 -20.78
N ARG A 181 14.12 -22.40 -21.10
CA ARG A 181 15.11 -21.38 -20.73
C ARG A 181 15.03 -20.95 -19.27
N ILE A 182 13.96 -21.32 -18.55
CA ILE A 182 13.85 -21.02 -17.11
C ILE A 182 14.79 -21.93 -16.33
N VAL A 183 15.87 -21.36 -15.80
CA VAL A 183 16.94 -22.10 -15.11
C VAL A 183 16.82 -22.02 -13.59
N GLN A 184 16.18 -21.00 -13.05
CA GLN A 184 16.02 -20.84 -11.60
C GLN A 184 14.64 -20.27 -11.27
N VAL A 185 14.04 -20.76 -10.19
CA VAL A 185 12.76 -20.31 -9.66
C VAL A 185 12.90 -20.06 -8.18
N MET A 186 12.47 -18.90 -7.73
CA MET A 186 12.33 -18.51 -6.34
C MET A 186 10.87 -18.19 -6.05
N ALA A 187 10.32 -18.77 -5.00
CA ALA A 187 8.94 -18.52 -4.59
C ALA A 187 8.87 -18.25 -3.08
N GLY A 188 8.18 -17.19 -2.70
CA GLY A 188 7.97 -16.81 -1.31
C GLY A 188 6.49 -16.68 -0.99
N LEU A 189 6.05 -17.27 0.12
CA LEU A 189 4.71 -17.16 0.67
C LEU A 189 4.78 -16.52 2.04
N THR A 190 4.02 -15.44 2.27
CA THR A 190 3.94 -14.78 3.59
C THR A 190 2.50 -14.66 4.02
N CYS A 191 2.27 -14.84 5.33
CA CYS A 191 0.99 -14.67 6.01
C CYS A 191 1.20 -13.79 7.23
N GLU A 192 0.31 -12.83 7.44
CA GLU A 192 0.29 -11.97 8.62
C GLU A 192 -1.13 -11.90 9.18
N TYR A 193 -1.25 -11.86 10.49
CA TYR A 193 -2.52 -11.75 11.18
C TYR A 193 -2.38 -10.84 12.39
N ASP A 194 -2.95 -9.63 12.27
CA ASP A 194 -2.93 -8.63 13.32
C ASP A 194 -4.25 -8.61 14.10
N LEU A 195 -4.11 -8.53 15.41
CA LEU A 195 -5.17 -8.14 16.35
C LEU A 195 -4.82 -6.77 16.90
N ILE A 196 -5.72 -5.81 16.75
CA ILE A 196 -5.51 -4.42 17.14
C ILE A 196 -6.64 -3.92 18.02
N TYR A 197 -6.28 -3.25 19.13
CA TYR A 197 -7.23 -2.55 19.96
C TYR A 197 -6.73 -1.16 20.29
N ILE A 198 -7.58 -0.15 20.06
CA ILE A 198 -7.26 1.27 20.25
C ILE A 198 -8.22 1.85 21.28
N ALA A 199 -7.67 2.53 22.27
CA ALA A 199 -8.45 3.33 23.23
C ALA A 199 -7.99 4.78 23.16
N ARG A 200 -8.93 5.73 23.16
CA ARG A 200 -8.66 7.18 23.04
C ARG A 200 -9.16 7.94 24.25
N LEU A 201 -8.51 9.06 24.54
CA LEU A 201 -8.88 9.94 25.66
C LEU A 201 -10.31 10.52 25.52
N ASP A 202 -10.81 10.69 24.30
CA ASP A 202 -12.18 11.13 24.03
C ASP A 202 -13.25 10.05 24.33
N GLY A 203 -12.85 8.90 24.88
CA GLY A 203 -13.70 7.75 25.22
C GLY A 203 -13.98 6.82 24.04
N ARG A 204 -13.40 7.07 22.85
CA ARG A 204 -13.55 6.18 21.70
C ARG A 204 -12.71 4.92 21.90
N HIS A 205 -13.30 3.76 21.66
CA HIS A 205 -12.62 2.48 21.59
C HIS A 205 -12.89 1.86 20.21
N ALA A 206 -11.87 1.23 19.63
CA ALA A 206 -11.98 0.58 18.33
C ALA A 206 -11.13 -0.69 18.29
N ALA A 207 -11.57 -1.67 17.52
CA ALA A 207 -10.87 -2.95 17.33
C ALA A 207 -10.81 -3.31 15.86
N ASP A 208 -9.71 -3.95 15.44
CA ASP A 208 -9.56 -4.44 14.08
C ASP A 208 -8.83 -5.79 14.05
N ILE A 209 -9.12 -6.58 13.02
CA ILE A 209 -8.43 -7.84 12.70
C ILE A 209 -7.96 -7.70 11.26
N ARG A 210 -6.65 -7.81 11.02
CA ARG A 210 -6.05 -7.54 9.71
C ARG A 210 -5.30 -8.76 9.19
N PRO A 211 -5.95 -9.65 8.43
CA PRO A 211 -5.23 -10.67 7.68
C PRO A 211 -4.45 -10.03 6.52
N LEU A 212 -3.32 -10.61 6.17
CA LEU A 212 -2.56 -10.22 4.98
C LEU A 212 -1.81 -11.42 4.44
N VAL A 213 -1.92 -11.66 3.12
CA VAL A 213 -1.17 -12.72 2.44
C VAL A 213 -0.44 -12.16 1.23
N ARG A 214 0.69 -12.78 0.88
CA ARG A 214 1.44 -12.47 -0.33
C ARG A 214 2.13 -13.71 -0.87
N LEU A 215 1.99 -13.93 -2.19
CA LEU A 215 2.82 -14.85 -2.97
C LEU A 215 3.74 -14.01 -3.87
N SER A 216 5.04 -14.26 -3.80
CA SER A 216 6.06 -13.65 -4.66
C SER A 216 6.74 -14.72 -5.49
N ILE A 217 6.94 -14.47 -6.76
CA ILE A 217 7.55 -15.39 -7.72
C ILE A 217 8.62 -14.62 -8.48
N THR A 218 9.82 -15.18 -8.53
CA THR A 218 10.91 -14.67 -9.35
C THR A 218 11.50 -15.82 -10.14
N VAL A 219 11.68 -15.62 -11.44
CA VAL A 219 12.29 -16.59 -12.34
C VAL A 219 13.51 -15.99 -13.01
N ILE A 220 14.51 -16.82 -13.29
CA ILE A 220 15.66 -16.46 -14.11
C ILE A 220 15.62 -17.28 -15.38
N ALA A 221 15.56 -16.58 -16.52
CA ALA A 221 15.70 -17.18 -17.84
C ALA A 221 17.15 -17.03 -18.33
N LYS A 222 17.69 -18.06 -19.01
CA LYS A 222 19.04 -18.07 -19.60
C LYS A 222 18.99 -18.44 -21.08
N GLN A 223 19.73 -17.68 -21.89
CA GLN A 223 19.96 -17.98 -23.30
C GLN A 223 21.42 -17.65 -23.66
N GLY A 224 22.23 -18.67 -23.91
CA GLY A 224 23.68 -18.48 -23.99
C GLY A 224 24.26 -18.01 -22.67
N GLU A 225 25.03 -16.95 -22.69
CA GLU A 225 25.59 -16.31 -21.48
C GLU A 225 24.62 -15.29 -20.85
N ARG A 226 23.56 -14.90 -21.56
CA ARG A 226 22.62 -13.91 -21.09
C ARG A 226 21.65 -14.50 -20.08
N ARG A 227 21.48 -13.79 -18.98
CA ARG A 227 20.53 -14.11 -17.92
C ARG A 227 19.65 -12.92 -17.63
N GLU A 228 18.36 -13.13 -17.57
CA GLU A 228 17.39 -12.07 -17.25
C GLU A 228 16.34 -12.57 -16.27
N MET A 229 15.87 -11.65 -15.45
CA MET A 229 14.91 -11.93 -14.39
C MET A 229 13.53 -11.43 -14.76
N GLY A 230 12.51 -12.19 -14.34
CA GLY A 230 11.12 -11.74 -14.32
C GLY A 230 10.50 -12.02 -12.96
N SER A 231 9.65 -11.10 -12.52
CA SER A 231 8.99 -11.22 -11.21
C SER A 231 7.50 -10.89 -11.32
N ALA A 232 6.71 -11.67 -10.61
CA ALA A 232 5.28 -11.43 -10.47
C ALA A 232 4.79 -11.92 -9.11
N GLY A 233 3.53 -11.68 -8.80
CA GLY A 233 2.92 -12.11 -7.56
C GLY A 233 1.82 -11.16 -7.14
N GLY A 234 1.36 -11.33 -5.91
CA GLY A 234 0.30 -10.50 -5.36
C GLY A 234 -0.23 -11.04 -4.05
N GLY A 235 -1.29 -10.41 -3.58
CA GLY A 235 -1.93 -10.76 -2.32
C GLY A 235 -2.95 -9.70 -1.91
N GLY A 236 -3.27 -9.69 -0.63
CA GLY A 236 -4.25 -8.76 -0.07
C GLY A 236 -4.76 -9.25 1.27
N ARG A 237 -5.90 -8.71 1.70
CA ARG A 237 -6.57 -9.03 2.96
C ARG A 237 -7.41 -10.31 2.83
N PHE A 238 -6.73 -11.43 2.53
CA PHE A 238 -7.32 -12.73 2.26
C PHE A 238 -6.78 -13.80 3.21
N ASP A 239 -7.32 -14.99 3.12
CA ASP A 239 -6.66 -16.23 3.53
C ASP A 239 -5.97 -16.89 2.33
N LEU A 240 -5.26 -18.00 2.56
CA LEU A 240 -4.46 -18.65 1.51
C LEU A 240 -5.30 -19.34 0.40
N SER A 241 -6.62 -19.53 0.58
CA SER A 241 -7.51 -20.04 -0.47
C SER A 241 -7.64 -19.08 -1.66
N TYR A 242 -7.20 -17.83 -1.48
CA TYR A 242 -7.08 -16.84 -2.55
C TYR A 242 -6.16 -17.31 -3.68
N PHE A 243 -5.09 -18.03 -3.37
CA PHE A 243 -4.12 -18.51 -4.35
C PHE A 243 -4.62 -19.78 -5.06
N SER A 244 -5.70 -19.65 -5.84
CA SER A 244 -6.19 -20.74 -6.69
C SER A 244 -5.17 -21.11 -7.77
N ASP A 245 -5.21 -22.34 -8.29
CA ASP A 245 -4.37 -22.81 -9.40
C ASP A 245 -4.37 -21.87 -10.60
N LYS A 246 -5.52 -21.28 -10.91
CA LYS A 246 -5.66 -20.31 -12.00
C LYS A 246 -4.83 -19.05 -11.71
N LEU A 247 -4.95 -18.48 -10.51
CA LEU A 247 -4.24 -17.26 -10.14
C LEU A 247 -2.72 -17.50 -10.05
N VAL A 248 -2.32 -18.62 -9.47
CA VAL A 248 -0.90 -19.03 -9.42
C VAL A 248 -0.33 -19.18 -10.85
N THR A 249 -1.06 -19.82 -11.75
CA THR A 249 -0.65 -19.95 -13.17
C THR A 249 -0.53 -18.56 -13.83
N GLU A 250 -1.46 -17.64 -13.59
CA GLU A 250 -1.39 -16.28 -14.11
C GLU A 250 -0.13 -15.53 -13.61
N TYR A 251 0.23 -15.66 -12.34
CA TYR A 251 1.44 -15.06 -11.77
C TYR A 251 2.72 -15.68 -12.35
N VAL A 252 2.78 -17.00 -12.44
CA VAL A 252 3.91 -17.72 -13.05
C VAL A 252 4.11 -17.27 -14.50
N ASN A 253 3.05 -17.27 -15.30
CA ASN A 253 3.12 -16.85 -16.70
C ASN A 253 3.58 -15.41 -16.85
N ALA A 254 3.15 -14.50 -15.97
CA ALA A 254 3.58 -13.11 -15.98
C ALA A 254 5.09 -13.00 -15.68
N ALA A 255 5.61 -13.70 -14.67
CA ALA A 255 7.03 -13.69 -14.34
C ALA A 255 7.88 -14.29 -15.48
N VAL A 256 7.45 -15.44 -16.03
CA VAL A 256 8.15 -16.08 -17.16
C VAL A 256 8.16 -15.17 -18.38
N GLN A 257 7.02 -14.61 -18.77
CA GLN A 257 6.93 -13.72 -19.92
C GLN A 257 7.84 -12.50 -19.78
N GLN A 258 7.89 -11.88 -18.60
CA GLN A 258 8.79 -10.76 -18.32
C GLN A 258 10.26 -11.15 -18.50
N ALA A 259 10.69 -12.30 -17.95
CA ALA A 259 12.06 -12.78 -18.09
C ALA A 259 12.42 -13.05 -19.56
N LEU A 260 11.52 -13.66 -20.31
CA LEU A 260 11.73 -13.95 -21.75
C LEU A 260 11.76 -12.67 -22.59
N THR A 261 10.89 -11.70 -22.31
CA THR A 261 10.91 -10.39 -22.95
C THR A 261 12.24 -9.68 -22.69
N ASN A 262 12.74 -9.72 -21.47
CA ASN A 262 14.02 -9.11 -21.09
C ASN A 262 15.22 -9.80 -21.75
N LEU A 263 15.17 -11.11 -22.05
CA LEU A 263 16.22 -11.77 -22.84
C LEU A 263 16.39 -11.18 -24.25
N GLU A 264 15.33 -10.67 -24.84
CA GLU A 264 15.34 -10.06 -26.18
C GLU A 264 15.58 -8.54 -26.13
N ALA A 265 15.56 -7.94 -24.92
CA ALA A 265 15.63 -6.51 -24.76
C ALA A 265 17.01 -5.93 -25.16
N ARG A 266 17.00 -4.76 -25.78
CA ARG A 266 18.17 -3.97 -26.16
C ARG A 266 18.40 -2.86 -25.14
N PRO A 267 19.60 -2.26 -25.05
CA PRO A 267 19.81 -1.07 -24.24
C PRO A 267 18.80 0.03 -24.56
N ALA A 268 18.20 0.64 -23.53
CA ALA A 268 17.28 1.76 -23.71
C ALA A 268 18.04 2.99 -24.18
N PRO A 269 17.48 3.79 -25.13
CA PRO A 269 18.06 5.06 -25.50
C PRO A 269 17.94 6.06 -24.34
N ALA A 270 18.94 6.94 -24.21
CA ALA A 270 18.95 8.00 -23.21
C ALA A 270 18.47 9.34 -23.79
N GLY A 271 17.86 10.17 -22.96
CA GLY A 271 17.48 11.54 -23.31
C GLY A 271 16.07 11.94 -22.92
N LEU A 272 15.71 13.17 -23.24
CA LEU A 272 14.34 13.68 -23.09
C LEU A 272 13.45 13.03 -24.15
N MET A 273 12.33 12.42 -23.69
CA MET A 273 11.40 11.79 -24.63
C MET A 273 10.00 11.67 -24.03
N LYS A 274 9.02 11.46 -24.91
CA LYS A 274 7.66 11.11 -24.53
C LYS A 274 7.64 9.68 -23.94
N VAL A 275 6.83 9.50 -22.92
CA VAL A 275 6.69 8.20 -22.25
C VAL A 275 5.21 7.86 -22.14
N VAL A 276 4.87 6.61 -22.46
CA VAL A 276 3.60 5.99 -22.07
C VAL A 276 3.87 5.09 -20.89
N LEU A 277 3.11 5.27 -19.82
CA LEU A 277 3.12 4.42 -18.62
C LEU A 277 1.96 3.44 -18.69
N GLY A 278 2.21 2.19 -18.36
CA GLY A 278 1.17 1.16 -18.29
C GLY A 278 0.19 1.34 -17.14
N SER A 279 -0.89 0.60 -17.17
CA SER A 279 -1.91 0.55 -16.11
C SER A 279 -1.44 -0.30 -14.91
N GLY A 280 -1.97 -0.02 -13.72
CA GLY A 280 -1.74 -0.80 -12.51
C GLY A 280 -0.49 -0.39 -11.73
N TRP A 281 0.49 -1.30 -11.57
CA TRP A 281 1.69 -1.06 -10.76
C TRP A 281 2.52 0.18 -11.14
N PRO A 282 2.60 0.63 -12.38
CA PRO A 282 3.21 1.92 -12.70
C PRO A 282 2.67 3.13 -11.93
N GLY A 283 1.49 3.01 -11.30
CA GLY A 283 0.97 3.94 -10.30
C GLY A 283 1.87 4.15 -9.08
N VAL A 284 2.92 3.35 -8.90
CA VAL A 284 3.97 3.60 -7.90
C VAL A 284 4.65 4.96 -8.16
N LEU A 285 4.79 5.38 -9.41
CA LEU A 285 5.28 6.72 -9.75
C LEU A 285 4.35 7.80 -9.19
N LEU A 286 3.03 7.61 -9.30
CA LEU A 286 2.04 8.51 -8.70
C LEU A 286 2.13 8.53 -7.17
N HIS A 287 2.32 7.36 -6.54
CA HIS A 287 2.50 7.22 -5.10
C HIS A 287 3.69 8.06 -4.62
N GLU A 288 4.84 7.91 -5.26
CA GLU A 288 6.06 8.62 -4.88
C GLU A 288 6.02 10.09 -5.30
N ALA A 289 5.68 10.37 -6.55
CA ALA A 289 5.75 11.71 -7.11
C ALA A 289 4.71 12.68 -6.55
N VAL A 290 3.59 12.16 -6.06
CA VAL A 290 2.42 12.94 -5.63
C VAL A 290 1.95 12.54 -4.25
N GLY A 291 1.78 11.25 -3.99
CA GLY A 291 1.16 10.72 -2.79
C GLY A 291 1.84 11.22 -1.51
N HIS A 292 3.14 11.01 -1.38
CA HIS A 292 3.89 11.52 -0.23
C HIS A 292 3.84 13.05 -0.10
N GLY A 293 3.85 13.77 -1.23
CA GLY A 293 3.73 15.21 -1.23
C GLY A 293 2.38 15.73 -0.74
N LEU A 294 1.35 14.88 -0.68
CA LEU A 294 -0.01 15.22 -0.24
C LEU A 294 -0.33 14.69 1.17
N GLU A 295 0.64 14.17 1.90
CA GLU A 295 0.50 13.84 3.31
C GLU A 295 0.49 15.10 4.18
N GLY A 296 -0.39 15.13 5.18
CA GLY A 296 -0.75 16.33 5.93
C GLY A 296 0.41 16.93 6.74
N ASP A 297 1.30 16.11 7.29
CA ASP A 297 2.43 16.56 8.09
C ASP A 297 3.45 17.38 7.29
N PHE A 298 3.78 16.97 6.06
CA PHE A 298 4.65 17.74 5.17
C PHE A 298 3.99 19.06 4.74
N ASN A 299 2.68 19.04 4.48
CA ASN A 299 1.94 20.22 4.08
C ASN A 299 1.76 21.21 5.24
N ARG A 300 1.51 20.74 6.46
CA ARG A 300 1.50 21.59 7.67
C ARG A 300 2.84 22.25 7.94
N LYS A 301 3.92 21.49 7.82
CA LYS A 301 5.30 21.98 8.02
C LYS A 301 5.83 22.83 6.85
N GLN A 302 5.05 23.01 5.78
CA GLN A 302 5.44 23.74 4.56
C GLN A 302 6.69 23.16 3.87
N THR A 303 6.89 21.84 3.96
CA THR A 303 8.05 21.14 3.38
C THR A 303 7.71 20.35 2.11
N SER A 304 6.45 20.34 1.69
CA SER A 304 6.02 19.73 0.43
C SER A 304 5.95 20.74 -0.71
N ALA A 305 6.24 20.27 -1.92
CA ALA A 305 6.00 21.01 -3.16
C ALA A 305 4.52 21.41 -3.38
N PHE A 306 3.59 20.77 -2.65
CA PHE A 306 2.13 21.03 -2.72
C PHE A 306 1.61 21.93 -1.59
N SER A 307 2.47 22.37 -0.68
CA SER A 307 2.06 23.18 0.46
C SER A 307 1.41 24.51 0.03
N GLY A 308 0.24 24.81 0.60
CA GLY A 308 -0.52 26.02 0.31
C GLY A 308 -1.15 26.10 -1.08
N LYS A 309 -1.25 24.98 -1.82
CA LYS A 309 -1.78 24.96 -3.19
C LYS A 309 -3.21 24.45 -3.32
N ILE A 310 -3.95 24.26 -2.23
CA ILE A 310 -5.38 23.90 -2.32
C ILE A 310 -6.11 24.95 -3.16
N GLY A 311 -6.95 24.49 -4.09
CA GLY A 311 -7.68 25.31 -5.07
C GLY A 311 -6.85 25.69 -6.32
N GLN A 312 -5.57 25.34 -6.38
CA GLN A 312 -4.72 25.64 -7.53
C GLN A 312 -4.58 24.42 -8.46
N ARG A 313 -4.33 24.68 -9.74
CA ARG A 313 -4.02 23.63 -10.70
C ARG A 313 -2.60 23.11 -10.49
N VAL A 314 -2.50 21.82 -10.20
CA VAL A 314 -1.23 21.09 -9.95
C VAL A 314 -0.98 19.98 -10.96
N ALA A 315 -1.99 19.64 -11.79
CA ALA A 315 -1.92 18.61 -12.81
C ALA A 315 -2.69 19.03 -14.06
N ALA A 316 -2.53 18.29 -15.15
CA ALA A 316 -3.29 18.47 -16.38
C ALA A 316 -4.79 18.29 -16.13
N LYS A 317 -5.62 18.92 -16.98
CA LYS A 317 -7.07 18.70 -16.98
C LYS A 317 -7.38 17.21 -17.20
N GLY A 318 -8.38 16.68 -16.50
CA GLY A 318 -8.77 15.27 -16.53
C GLY A 318 -8.02 14.40 -15.52
N VAL A 319 -6.93 14.87 -14.92
CA VAL A 319 -6.22 14.13 -13.88
C VAL A 319 -6.98 14.20 -12.57
N THR A 320 -7.52 13.07 -12.11
CA THR A 320 -8.16 12.92 -10.80
C THR A 320 -7.44 11.84 -10.01
N VAL A 321 -6.94 12.19 -8.82
CA VAL A 321 -6.19 11.32 -7.94
C VAL A 321 -6.90 11.19 -6.61
N VAL A 322 -7.04 9.96 -6.13
CA VAL A 322 -7.70 9.64 -4.87
C VAL A 322 -6.82 8.73 -4.00
N ASP A 323 -6.99 8.83 -2.69
CA ASP A 323 -6.58 7.79 -1.75
C ASP A 323 -7.83 7.15 -1.15
N GLN A 324 -7.94 5.82 -1.20
CA GLN A 324 -9.15 5.13 -0.77
C GLN A 324 -8.82 3.90 0.07
N GLY A 325 -9.08 4.01 1.38
CA GLY A 325 -8.81 2.96 2.36
C GLY A 325 -9.91 1.92 2.51
N ASP A 326 -11.07 2.09 1.88
CA ASP A 326 -12.24 1.21 2.02
C ASP A 326 -12.54 0.34 0.79
N ILE A 327 -11.57 0.10 -0.07
CA ILE A 327 -11.70 -0.83 -1.19
C ILE A 327 -11.59 -2.27 -0.67
N ALA A 328 -12.59 -3.10 -1.00
CA ALA A 328 -12.66 -4.45 -0.48
C ALA A 328 -11.40 -5.30 -0.73
N ASP A 329 -10.91 -5.94 0.32
CA ASP A 329 -9.85 -6.94 0.33
C ASP A 329 -8.48 -6.48 -0.22
N ARG A 330 -8.30 -5.18 -0.48
CA ARG A 330 -7.03 -4.66 -0.99
C ARG A 330 -5.97 -4.59 0.11
N ARG A 331 -4.69 -4.72 -0.30
CA ARG A 331 -3.53 -4.72 0.59
C ARG A 331 -3.46 -3.45 1.46
N GLY A 332 -3.70 -2.27 0.88
CA GLY A 332 -3.69 -0.99 1.58
C GLY A 332 -4.95 -0.67 2.37
N SER A 333 -6.02 -1.47 2.24
CA SER A 333 -7.32 -1.19 2.88
C SER A 333 -7.35 -1.59 4.34
N LEU A 334 -8.13 -0.82 5.13
CA LEU A 334 -8.29 -0.96 6.56
C LEU A 334 -9.75 -0.69 6.94
N ASN A 335 -10.28 -1.42 7.91
CA ASN A 335 -11.59 -1.11 8.50
C ASN A 335 -11.55 0.22 9.24
N ILE A 336 -10.48 0.44 10.00
CA ILE A 336 -10.12 1.67 10.70
C ILE A 336 -8.62 1.94 10.52
N ASP A 337 -8.20 3.20 10.57
CA ASP A 337 -6.79 3.57 10.67
C ASP A 337 -6.21 3.26 12.06
N ASP A 338 -4.95 3.56 12.29
CA ASP A 338 -4.26 3.26 13.56
C ASP A 338 -4.50 4.33 14.64
N GLU A 339 -5.43 5.23 14.42
CA GLU A 339 -6.02 6.16 15.38
C GLU A 339 -7.49 5.86 15.68
N GLY A 340 -8.05 4.77 15.09
CA GLY A 340 -9.42 4.34 15.26
C GLY A 340 -10.46 5.13 14.46
N ASN A 341 -10.06 5.80 13.37
CA ASN A 341 -10.97 6.47 12.46
C ASN A 341 -11.35 5.55 11.30
N GLU A 342 -12.58 5.67 10.81
CA GLU A 342 -12.99 4.98 9.59
C GLU A 342 -12.16 5.46 8.41
N THR A 343 -11.71 4.51 7.57
CA THR A 343 -11.09 4.84 6.30
C THR A 343 -12.15 5.18 5.25
N SER A 344 -11.81 6.03 4.31
CA SER A 344 -12.75 6.51 3.30
C SER A 344 -12.04 6.79 1.97
N ARG A 345 -12.82 7.22 0.99
CA ARG A 345 -12.31 7.78 -0.26
C ARG A 345 -12.05 9.27 -0.08
N THR A 346 -10.79 9.67 -0.16
CA THR A 346 -10.32 11.06 -0.09
C THR A 346 -9.89 11.50 -1.48
N VAL A 347 -10.57 12.50 -2.04
CA VAL A 347 -10.13 13.13 -3.30
C VAL A 347 -8.97 14.07 -2.97
N LEU A 348 -7.84 13.87 -3.62
CA LEU A 348 -6.63 14.67 -3.45
C LEU A 348 -6.51 15.71 -4.56
N ILE A 349 -6.63 15.27 -5.81
CA ILE A 349 -6.63 16.12 -7.01
C ILE A 349 -7.91 15.80 -7.79
N GLU A 350 -8.67 16.82 -8.19
CA GLU A 350 -9.88 16.69 -9.00
C GLU A 350 -9.75 17.52 -10.26
N ASP A 351 -9.87 16.90 -11.43
CA ASP A 351 -9.68 17.55 -12.73
C ASP A 351 -8.42 18.46 -12.79
N GLY A 352 -7.33 18.01 -12.18
CA GLY A 352 -6.05 18.72 -12.11
C GLY A 352 -5.95 19.79 -11.02
N ILE A 353 -7.00 20.01 -10.23
CA ILE A 353 -7.03 20.97 -9.11
C ILE A 353 -6.73 20.22 -7.80
N LEU A 354 -5.82 20.73 -6.98
CA LEU A 354 -5.58 20.20 -5.64
C LEU A 354 -6.75 20.57 -4.72
N VAL A 355 -7.42 19.56 -4.15
CA VAL A 355 -8.62 19.75 -3.32
C VAL A 355 -8.48 19.21 -1.90
N GLY A 356 -7.49 18.36 -1.61
CA GLY A 356 -7.33 17.76 -0.29
C GLY A 356 -5.93 17.25 0.01
N TYR A 357 -5.71 16.94 1.30
CA TYR A 357 -4.55 16.24 1.81
C TYR A 357 -5.00 15.01 2.61
N MET A 358 -4.12 14.02 2.73
CA MET A 358 -4.31 12.89 3.64
C MET A 358 -3.95 13.30 5.06
N GLN A 359 -4.85 13.11 6.01
CA GLN A 359 -4.73 13.63 7.36
C GLN A 359 -4.83 12.54 8.43
N ASP A 360 -3.94 12.62 9.43
CA ASP A 360 -4.12 12.01 10.74
C ASP A 360 -4.84 12.98 11.69
N GLU A 361 -5.13 12.57 12.91
CA GLU A 361 -5.80 13.40 13.91
C GLU A 361 -4.99 14.65 14.28
N THR A 362 -3.69 14.52 14.46
CA THR A 362 -2.82 15.62 14.89
C THR A 362 -2.70 16.69 13.82
N ASN A 363 -2.39 16.32 12.58
CA ASN A 363 -2.21 17.28 11.50
C ASN A 363 -3.54 17.88 11.05
N ALA A 364 -4.63 17.10 11.03
CA ALA A 364 -5.97 17.59 10.79
C ALA A 364 -6.35 18.70 11.79
N ARG A 365 -6.18 18.45 13.09
CA ARG A 365 -6.46 19.43 14.15
C ARG A 365 -5.64 20.71 13.97
N LEU A 366 -4.34 20.59 13.74
CA LEU A 366 -3.44 21.74 13.60
C LEU A 366 -3.68 22.56 12.33
N MET A 367 -4.23 21.94 11.29
CA MET A 367 -4.58 22.60 10.03
C MET A 367 -6.06 23.04 9.98
N GLY A 368 -6.84 22.79 11.03
CA GLY A 368 -8.29 23.07 11.04
C GLY A 368 -9.09 22.24 10.04
N MET A 369 -8.60 21.02 9.72
CA MET A 369 -9.20 20.05 8.81
C MET A 369 -9.81 18.88 9.59
N GLN A 370 -10.40 17.92 8.88
CA GLN A 370 -10.87 16.64 9.44
C GLN A 370 -9.85 15.55 9.14
N SER A 371 -9.73 14.55 10.05
CA SER A 371 -8.99 13.33 9.76
C SER A 371 -9.62 12.59 8.58
N THR A 372 -8.80 12.04 7.71
CA THR A 372 -9.24 11.30 6.51
C THR A 372 -9.13 9.78 6.69
N GLY A 373 -8.77 9.31 7.89
CA GLY A 373 -8.53 7.88 8.16
C GLY A 373 -7.18 7.41 7.59
N ASN A 374 -6.20 8.30 7.59
CA ASN A 374 -4.85 8.03 7.09
C ASN A 374 -3.78 8.05 8.19
N GLY A 375 -4.17 8.08 9.47
CA GLY A 375 -3.25 7.98 10.60
C GLY A 375 -2.74 6.55 10.74
N ARG A 376 -1.54 6.23 10.21
CA ARG A 376 -1.01 4.87 10.17
C ARG A 376 0.33 4.74 10.86
N ARG A 377 0.60 3.57 11.41
CA ARG A 377 1.88 3.18 12.03
C ARG A 377 2.28 1.76 11.59
N GLU A 378 3.59 1.48 11.62
CA GLU A 378 4.09 0.14 11.33
C GLU A 378 3.68 -0.86 12.42
N SER A 379 3.84 -0.48 13.70
CA SER A 379 3.51 -1.34 14.84
C SER A 379 3.21 -0.53 16.10
N TYR A 380 2.94 -1.22 17.20
CA TYR A 380 2.83 -0.62 18.54
C TYR A 380 4.07 0.18 18.97
N ALA A 381 5.24 -0.14 18.41
CA ALA A 381 6.50 0.55 18.73
C ALA A 381 6.69 1.86 17.97
N SER A 382 5.72 2.25 17.14
CA SER A 382 5.79 3.42 16.26
C SER A 382 4.64 4.39 16.51
N ALA A 383 4.92 5.69 16.48
CA ALA A 383 3.87 6.71 16.49
C ALA A 383 3.18 6.79 15.12
N PRO A 384 1.85 6.95 15.05
CA PRO A 384 1.16 7.13 13.77
C PRO A 384 1.48 8.47 13.14
N MET A 385 1.39 8.47 11.81
CA MET A 385 1.57 9.64 10.95
C MET A 385 0.66 9.53 9.72
N PRO A 386 0.42 10.62 8.98
CA PRO A 386 -0.32 10.55 7.71
C PRO A 386 0.39 9.64 6.72
N ARG A 387 -0.30 8.62 6.21
CA ARG A 387 0.19 7.64 5.24
C ARG A 387 -0.90 7.29 4.24
N MET A 388 -0.49 7.00 3.02
CA MET A 388 -1.37 6.48 1.98
C MET A 388 -2.00 5.13 2.35
N THR A 389 -3.16 4.84 1.77
CA THR A 389 -3.84 3.53 1.81
C THR A 389 -3.79 2.88 0.41
N ASN A 390 -4.76 3.13 -0.47
CA ASN A 390 -4.68 2.77 -1.87
C ASN A 390 -4.78 4.08 -2.67
N THR A 391 -3.65 4.53 -3.19
CA THR A 391 -3.57 5.79 -3.94
C THR A 391 -3.57 5.49 -5.43
N PHE A 392 -4.50 6.06 -6.17
CA PHE A 392 -4.60 5.78 -7.60
C PHE A 392 -5.20 6.95 -8.39
N MET A 393 -4.94 6.95 -9.71
CA MET A 393 -5.58 7.84 -10.67
C MET A 393 -6.83 7.18 -11.25
N GLU A 394 -7.91 7.93 -11.35
CA GLU A 394 -9.15 7.47 -11.96
C GLU A 394 -9.05 7.37 -13.49
N ASN A 395 -10.05 6.71 -14.10
CA ASN A 395 -10.14 6.56 -15.55
C ASN A 395 -10.29 7.90 -16.28
N GLY A 396 -9.59 7.99 -17.41
CA GLY A 396 -9.90 8.95 -18.46
C GLY A 396 -10.79 8.35 -19.56
N GLY A 397 -10.73 8.94 -20.73
CA GLY A 397 -11.62 8.57 -21.86
C GLY A 397 -10.95 7.81 -23.01
N HIS A 398 -9.64 7.65 -23.01
CA HIS A 398 -8.91 7.05 -24.14
C HIS A 398 -8.79 5.53 -24.03
N ASP A 399 -8.79 4.86 -25.18
CA ASP A 399 -8.39 3.46 -25.25
C ASP A 399 -6.87 3.34 -25.06
N PRO A 400 -6.36 2.38 -24.27
CA PRO A 400 -4.93 2.20 -24.05
C PRO A 400 -4.13 1.95 -25.36
N GLU A 401 -4.71 1.24 -26.31
CA GLU A 401 -4.07 0.98 -27.61
C GLU A 401 -3.96 2.26 -28.44
N GLU A 402 -4.98 3.13 -28.38
CA GLU A 402 -4.95 4.47 -28.98
C GLU A 402 -3.84 5.34 -28.37
N ILE A 403 -3.65 5.29 -27.05
CA ILE A 403 -2.58 6.02 -26.36
C ILE A 403 -1.20 5.57 -26.88
N ILE A 404 -0.96 4.26 -26.97
CA ILE A 404 0.30 3.73 -27.51
C ILE A 404 0.47 4.11 -28.98
N ALA A 405 -0.60 3.99 -29.78
CA ALA A 405 -0.57 4.32 -31.20
C ALA A 405 -0.34 5.82 -31.47
N SER A 406 -0.66 6.68 -30.51
CA SER A 406 -0.43 8.13 -30.61
C SER A 406 1.05 8.53 -30.45
N LEU A 407 1.91 7.60 -29.98
CA LEU A 407 3.32 7.87 -29.72
C LEU A 407 4.14 7.73 -31.03
N ASP A 408 4.62 8.85 -31.55
CA ASP A 408 5.48 8.87 -32.76
C ASP A 408 6.84 8.23 -32.47
N LYS A 409 7.45 8.59 -31.32
CA LYS A 409 8.74 8.04 -30.85
C LYS A 409 8.86 8.20 -29.36
N GLY A 410 9.21 7.12 -28.64
CA GLY A 410 9.37 7.15 -27.19
C GLY A 410 9.40 5.78 -26.54
N ILE A 411 9.18 5.76 -25.24
CA ILE A 411 9.17 4.53 -24.42
C ILE A 411 7.74 4.23 -23.96
N TYR A 412 7.35 2.96 -24.06
CA TYR A 412 6.24 2.40 -23.32
C TYR A 412 6.77 1.61 -22.13
N ALA A 413 6.69 2.18 -20.92
CA ALA A 413 7.07 1.53 -19.68
C ALA A 413 5.87 0.71 -19.16
N VAL A 414 5.95 -0.60 -19.34
CA VAL A 414 4.89 -1.55 -18.94
C VAL A 414 4.85 -1.74 -17.45
N ASN A 415 6.04 -1.81 -16.82
CA ASN A 415 6.17 -2.11 -15.40
C ASN A 415 7.46 -1.53 -14.81
N PHE A 416 7.49 -1.38 -13.48
CA PHE A 416 8.63 -0.88 -12.74
C PHE A 416 9.14 -1.89 -11.72
N GLY A 417 10.47 -1.92 -11.51
CA GLY A 417 11.11 -2.73 -10.47
C GLY A 417 11.18 -2.03 -9.13
N GLY A 418 11.30 -0.72 -9.13
CA GLY A 418 11.40 0.11 -7.93
C GLY A 418 11.81 1.53 -8.26
N GLY A 419 11.76 2.41 -7.27
CA GLY A 419 12.14 3.82 -7.40
C GLY A 419 12.16 4.52 -6.05
N GLN A 420 12.48 5.79 -6.09
CA GLN A 420 12.52 6.67 -4.91
C GLN A 420 12.18 8.11 -5.29
N VAL A 421 11.73 8.87 -4.30
CA VAL A 421 11.41 10.29 -4.43
C VAL A 421 12.12 11.12 -3.34
N ASP A 422 12.54 12.31 -3.72
CA ASP A 422 12.83 13.40 -2.77
C ASP A 422 11.54 14.23 -2.59
N ILE A 423 10.88 14.07 -1.46
CA ILE A 423 9.56 14.66 -1.18
C ILE A 423 9.61 16.19 -1.21
N THR A 424 10.72 16.80 -0.81
CA THR A 424 10.88 18.25 -0.73
C THR A 424 10.95 18.87 -2.12
N SER A 425 11.75 18.30 -3.02
CA SER A 425 11.90 18.79 -4.40
C SER A 425 10.90 18.16 -5.37
N GLY A 426 10.31 17.03 -5.03
CA GLY A 426 9.45 16.24 -5.91
C GLY A 426 10.21 15.46 -7.00
N LYS A 427 11.54 15.42 -6.95
CA LYS A 427 12.35 14.66 -7.91
C LYS A 427 12.24 13.17 -7.65
N PHE A 428 12.05 12.40 -8.70
CA PHE A 428 11.96 10.94 -8.61
C PHE A 428 12.84 10.24 -9.64
N VAL A 429 13.18 8.99 -9.34
CA VAL A 429 13.92 8.06 -10.21
C VAL A 429 13.25 6.70 -10.12
N PHE A 430 12.86 6.13 -11.27
CA PHE A 430 12.26 4.79 -11.39
C PHE A 430 12.93 3.97 -12.45
N SER A 431 13.23 2.70 -12.15
CA SER A 431 13.77 1.75 -13.12
C SER A 431 12.63 0.88 -13.66
N ALA A 432 12.44 0.90 -14.99
CA ALA A 432 11.49 0.00 -15.63
C ALA A 432 12.00 -1.44 -15.54
N SER A 433 11.13 -2.35 -15.13
CA SER A 433 11.39 -3.81 -15.16
C SER A 433 10.95 -4.45 -16.48
N GLU A 434 10.08 -3.78 -17.23
CA GLU A 434 9.70 -4.09 -18.58
C GLU A 434 9.36 -2.79 -19.33
N ALA A 435 9.99 -2.57 -20.47
CA ALA A 435 9.72 -1.42 -21.33
C ALA A 435 9.94 -1.75 -22.81
N TRP A 436 9.30 -0.98 -23.66
CA TRP A 436 9.35 -1.14 -25.13
C TRP A 436 9.68 0.18 -25.82
N TRP A 437 10.53 0.10 -26.83
CA TRP A 437 10.70 1.17 -27.78
C TRP A 437 9.51 1.25 -28.69
N VAL A 438 8.95 2.44 -28.84
CA VAL A 438 7.80 2.72 -29.71
C VAL A 438 8.26 3.67 -30.81
N GLU A 439 7.90 3.36 -32.07
CA GLU A 439 8.13 4.22 -33.20
C GLU A 439 6.95 4.13 -34.16
N ASN A 440 6.46 5.27 -34.64
CA ASN A 440 5.29 5.40 -35.52
C ASN A 440 4.05 4.65 -34.95
N GLY A 441 3.82 4.78 -33.65
CA GLY A 441 2.68 4.17 -32.95
C GLY A 441 2.75 2.64 -32.81
N LYS A 442 3.90 2.02 -33.01
CA LYS A 442 4.08 0.56 -32.94
C LYS A 442 5.21 0.18 -32.00
N LEU A 443 4.97 -0.87 -31.21
CA LEU A 443 6.01 -1.52 -30.42
C LEU A 443 7.04 -2.13 -31.37
N GLN A 444 8.32 -1.77 -31.23
CA GLN A 444 9.41 -2.23 -32.08
C GLN A 444 10.17 -3.41 -31.42
N TYR A 445 10.77 -3.16 -30.28
CA TYR A 445 11.56 -4.14 -29.53
C TYR A 445 11.54 -3.77 -28.04
N PRO A 446 11.69 -4.77 -27.16
CA PRO A 446 11.82 -4.50 -25.71
C PRO A 446 13.16 -3.83 -25.41
N VAL A 447 13.17 -2.96 -24.40
CA VAL A 447 14.37 -2.28 -23.93
C VAL A 447 14.60 -2.52 -22.45
N LYS A 448 15.87 -2.54 -22.03
CA LYS A 448 16.30 -2.66 -20.65
C LYS A 448 17.16 -1.49 -20.19
N GLY A 449 17.23 -1.29 -18.87
CA GLY A 449 17.96 -0.17 -18.28
C GLY A 449 17.27 1.18 -18.47
N ALA A 450 16.01 1.19 -18.89
CA ALA A 450 15.21 2.41 -18.96
C ALA A 450 14.95 2.93 -17.54
N THR A 451 15.66 3.98 -17.14
CA THR A 451 15.46 4.67 -15.87
C THR A 451 14.74 5.98 -16.15
N ILE A 452 13.55 6.14 -15.57
CA ILE A 452 12.72 7.34 -15.77
C ILE A 452 12.96 8.31 -14.63
N VAL A 453 13.42 9.50 -14.99
CA VAL A 453 13.73 10.59 -14.06
C VAL A 453 12.83 11.78 -14.35
N GLY A 454 12.25 12.37 -13.32
CA GLY A 454 11.37 13.53 -13.44
C GLY A 454 11.15 14.27 -12.15
N ASN A 455 10.22 15.23 -12.21
CA ASN A 455 9.71 15.94 -11.04
C ASN A 455 8.19 15.79 -10.99
N GLY A 456 7.64 15.24 -9.90
CA GLY A 456 6.24 14.86 -9.80
C GLY A 456 5.25 15.97 -10.14
N PRO A 457 5.29 17.11 -9.43
CA PRO A 457 4.43 18.26 -9.72
C PRO A 457 4.53 18.79 -11.15
N GLU A 458 5.69 18.64 -11.79
CA GLU A 458 5.86 19.09 -13.18
C GLU A 458 5.33 18.05 -14.17
N VAL A 459 5.67 16.79 -13.97
CA VAL A 459 5.28 15.68 -14.87
C VAL A 459 3.76 15.55 -14.97
N LEU A 460 3.02 15.73 -13.87
CA LEU A 460 1.56 15.67 -13.90
C LEU A 460 0.90 16.74 -14.76
N LYS A 461 1.55 17.88 -15.00
CA LYS A 461 1.04 18.93 -15.89
C LYS A 461 1.17 18.55 -17.36
N HIS A 462 2.04 17.60 -17.67
CA HIS A 462 2.33 17.13 -19.03
C HIS A 462 1.61 15.82 -19.40
N VAL A 463 0.69 15.35 -18.56
CA VAL A 463 -0.21 14.25 -18.91
C VAL A 463 -1.14 14.72 -20.03
N SER A 464 -1.04 14.10 -21.20
CA SER A 464 -1.79 14.49 -22.41
C SER A 464 -2.95 13.55 -22.75
N MET A 465 -2.82 12.26 -22.38
CA MET A 465 -3.89 11.26 -22.58
C MET A 465 -3.98 10.36 -21.34
N ILE A 466 -5.22 10.02 -20.95
CA ILE A 466 -5.54 9.18 -19.79
C ILE A 466 -6.44 8.05 -20.26
N GLY A 467 -6.03 6.82 -20.00
CA GLY A 467 -6.72 5.61 -20.39
C GLY A 467 -8.00 5.33 -19.61
N ASN A 468 -8.82 4.45 -20.13
CA ASN A 468 -10.05 3.95 -19.48
C ASN A 468 -9.83 2.58 -18.79
N ASP A 469 -8.57 2.20 -18.57
CA ASP A 469 -8.13 0.92 -18.04
C ASP A 469 -7.51 1.00 -16.64
N SER A 470 -7.92 1.98 -15.82
CA SER A 470 -7.40 2.12 -14.46
C SER A 470 -7.51 0.81 -13.69
N ALA A 471 -6.40 0.39 -13.14
CA ALA A 471 -6.30 -0.80 -12.30
C ALA A 471 -5.42 -0.51 -11.07
N LEU A 472 -5.72 -1.19 -9.97
CA LEU A 472 -4.82 -1.25 -8.83
C LEU A 472 -3.79 -2.37 -9.06
N ASP A 473 -2.63 -2.24 -8.42
CA ASP A 473 -1.58 -3.27 -8.40
C ASP A 473 -2.12 -4.61 -7.88
N LYS A 474 -1.32 -5.65 -7.96
CA LYS A 474 -1.73 -7.01 -7.50
C LYS A 474 -1.61 -7.21 -5.99
N GLY A 475 -1.39 -6.16 -5.20
CA GLY A 475 -1.22 -6.23 -3.75
C GLY A 475 0.22 -6.52 -3.34
N VAL A 476 1.17 -5.80 -3.92
CA VAL A 476 2.61 -5.94 -3.65
C VAL A 476 3.20 -4.71 -2.95
N GLY A 477 2.49 -3.60 -2.89
CA GLY A 477 2.99 -2.32 -2.42
C GLY A 477 3.37 -2.31 -0.94
N VAL A 478 4.53 -1.73 -0.64
CA VAL A 478 4.99 -1.37 0.70
C VAL A 478 5.50 0.06 0.64
N CYS A 479 5.05 0.88 1.56
CA CYS A 479 5.43 2.29 1.65
C CYS A 479 6.34 2.52 2.85
N GLY A 480 7.51 3.15 2.64
CA GLY A 480 8.44 3.54 3.69
C GLY A 480 8.40 5.03 3.98
N LYS A 481 8.35 5.43 5.26
CA LYS A 481 8.46 6.83 5.71
C LYS A 481 8.94 6.86 7.15
N ASP A 482 9.93 7.69 7.44
CA ASP A 482 10.52 7.87 8.78
C ASP A 482 10.88 6.55 9.47
N GLY A 483 11.44 5.59 8.70
CA GLY A 483 11.84 4.28 9.20
C GLY A 483 10.68 3.31 9.44
N GLN A 484 9.44 3.66 9.11
CA GLN A 484 8.26 2.83 9.24
C GLN A 484 7.77 2.32 7.89
N SER A 485 7.41 1.05 7.80
CA SER A 485 6.85 0.39 6.61
C SER A 485 5.38 0.05 6.81
N VAL A 486 4.52 0.38 5.83
CA VAL A 486 3.09 0.00 5.86
C VAL A 486 2.65 -0.60 4.53
N PRO A 487 1.73 -1.60 4.52
CA PRO A 487 1.16 -2.12 3.29
C PRO A 487 0.30 -1.06 2.61
N VAL A 488 0.46 -0.91 1.28
CA VAL A 488 -0.29 0.04 0.46
C VAL A 488 -0.75 -0.60 -0.85
N GLY A 489 -1.73 0.02 -1.49
CA GLY A 489 -2.06 -0.21 -2.89
C GLY A 489 -1.73 1.01 -3.73
N VAL A 490 -1.37 0.79 -4.98
CA VAL A 490 -1.14 1.85 -5.96
C VAL A 490 -1.87 1.53 -7.26
N GLY A 491 -2.20 2.55 -8.05
CA GLY A 491 -2.85 2.31 -9.32
C GLY A 491 -2.91 3.51 -10.22
N GLN A 492 -3.07 3.23 -11.50
CA GLN A 492 -3.33 4.23 -12.53
C GLN A 492 -3.89 3.58 -13.80
N PRO A 493 -4.52 4.35 -14.70
CA PRO A 493 -4.74 3.92 -16.07
C PRO A 493 -3.45 4.05 -16.91
N THR A 494 -3.47 3.56 -18.14
CA THR A 494 -2.45 3.89 -19.12
C THR A 494 -2.38 5.41 -19.35
N LEU A 495 -1.18 5.99 -19.23
CA LEU A 495 -0.97 7.43 -19.30
C LEU A 495 0.07 7.77 -20.38
N ARG A 496 -0.18 8.85 -21.14
CA ARG A 496 0.84 9.48 -22.00
C ARG A 496 1.33 10.78 -21.36
N ILE A 497 2.64 10.92 -21.28
CA ILE A 497 3.35 12.08 -20.74
C ILE A 497 4.24 12.64 -21.84
N ASP A 498 3.98 13.87 -22.26
CA ASP A 498 4.64 14.46 -23.44
C ASP A 498 5.94 15.19 -23.13
N ALA A 499 6.17 15.60 -21.87
CA ALA A 499 7.37 16.32 -21.46
C ALA A 499 7.68 16.10 -19.96
N GLY A 500 8.83 16.61 -19.54
CA GLY A 500 9.24 16.58 -18.12
C GLY A 500 9.89 15.27 -17.68
N LEU A 501 10.04 14.29 -18.57
CA LEU A 501 10.71 13.02 -18.28
C LEU A 501 12.02 12.90 -19.07
N THR A 502 13.05 12.47 -18.35
CA THR A 502 14.32 12.01 -18.94
C THR A 502 14.41 10.50 -18.76
N VAL A 503 14.71 9.80 -19.84
CA VAL A 503 15.05 8.38 -19.78
C VAL A 503 16.57 8.26 -19.72
N GLY A 504 17.09 7.64 -18.66
CA GLY A 504 18.46 7.17 -18.59
C GLY A 504 18.56 5.84 -19.33
N GLY A 505 19.63 5.67 -20.13
CA GLY A 505 19.91 4.42 -20.82
C GLY A 505 20.92 3.57 -20.04
N SER A 506 21.02 2.30 -20.37
CA SER A 506 22.18 1.48 -20.03
C SER A 506 23.25 1.66 -21.09
N GLU A 507 24.50 1.84 -20.71
CA GLU A 507 25.62 1.66 -21.63
C GLU A 507 25.61 0.23 -22.16
N ALA A 508 25.91 0.05 -23.45
CA ALA A 508 25.91 -1.23 -24.14
C ALA A 508 27.03 -2.15 -23.67
#